data_1a730727bc7c26708c9cd736c4f899ac
#
_entry.id   1a730727bc7c26708c9cd736c4f899ac
#
_cell.length_a   1.000
_cell.length_b   1.000
_cell.length_c   1.000
_cell.angle_alpha   90.00
_cell.angle_beta   90.00
_cell.angle_gamma   90.00
#
_symmetry.space_group_name_H-M   'P 1'
#
loop_
_entity.id
_entity.type
_entity.pdbx_description
1 polymer ?
#
loop_
_entity_poly.entity_id
_entity_poly.type
_entity_poly.pdbx_seq_one_letter_code
_entity_poly.pdbx_strand_id
1 'polypeptide(L)' 'MTISDFVQEFEKLGIKLWNDGGKLHYRAPRGALTYDRKEALRARKQELLTYL' A
#
# COMPACT_ATOMS: atom_id res chain seq x y z
N MET A 1 -6.85 2.28 -13.44
CA MET A 1 -6.44 2.67 -12.08
C MET A 1 -4.96 3.03 -12.09
N THR A 2 -4.62 4.18 -11.55
CA THR A 2 -3.23 4.60 -11.42
C THR A 2 -2.68 4.19 -10.06
N ILE A 3 -1.36 4.23 -9.91
CA ILE A 3 -0.76 3.92 -8.61
C ILE A 3 -1.18 4.95 -7.55
N SER A 4 -1.41 6.19 -7.97
CA SER A 4 -1.90 7.23 -7.07
C SER A 4 -3.29 6.89 -6.54
N ASP A 5 -4.18 6.43 -7.40
CA ASP A 5 -5.52 6.00 -6.99
C ASP A 5 -5.46 4.82 -6.03
N PHE A 6 -4.55 3.91 -6.30
CA PHE A 6 -4.33 2.74 -5.44
C PHE A 6 -3.95 3.18 -4.02
N VAL A 7 -2.98 4.09 -3.93
CA VAL A 7 -2.53 4.59 -2.63
C VAL A 7 -3.65 5.34 -1.91
N GLN A 8 -4.40 6.17 -2.64
CA GLN A 8 -5.51 6.91 -2.05
C GLN A 8 -6.59 6.00 -1.48
N GLU A 9 -6.89 4.92 -2.19
CA GLU A 9 -7.87 3.96 -1.69
C GLU A 9 -7.42 3.32 -0.39
N PHE A 10 -6.14 2.98 -0.30
CA PHE A 10 -5.60 2.42 0.93
C PHE A 10 -5.64 3.44 2.06
N GLU A 11 -5.35 4.71 1.76
CA GLU A 11 -5.43 5.77 2.76
C GLU A 11 -6.84 5.94 3.30
N LYS A 12 -7.85 5.82 2.45
CA LYS A 12 -9.25 5.89 2.88
C LYS A 12 -9.61 4.78 3.85
N LEU A 13 -8.93 3.66 3.75
CA LEU A 13 -9.13 2.54 4.66
C LEU A 13 -8.32 2.68 5.95
N GLY A 14 -7.58 3.77 6.08
CA GLY A 14 -6.72 3.99 7.25
C GLY A 14 -5.38 3.31 7.16
N ILE A 15 -5.02 2.81 5.99
CA ILE A 15 -3.75 2.12 5.77
C ILE A 15 -2.72 3.12 5.28
N LYS A 16 -1.61 3.23 6.01
CA LYS A 16 -0.51 4.11 5.63
C LYS A 16 0.60 3.29 4.98
N LEU A 17 1.15 3.85 3.90
CA LEU A 17 2.23 3.21 3.16
C LEU A 17 3.42 4.16 3.09
N TRP A 18 4.64 3.62 3.19
CA TRP A 18 5.82 4.44 3.02
C TRP A 18 7.00 3.59 2.56
N ASN A 19 7.99 4.27 1.98
CA ASN A 19 9.23 3.66 1.54
C ASN A 19 10.28 3.87 2.62
N ASP A 20 10.80 2.77 3.14
CA ASP A 20 11.80 2.81 4.19
C ASP A 20 13.09 2.18 3.67
N GLY A 21 13.97 3.01 3.12
CA GLY A 21 15.26 2.55 2.62
C GLY A 21 15.15 1.55 1.49
N GLY A 22 14.15 1.68 0.63
CA GLY A 22 13.92 0.77 -0.47
C GLY A 22 13.00 -0.39 -0.14
N LYS A 23 12.45 -0.40 1.07
CA LYS A 23 11.50 -1.42 1.49
C LYS A 23 10.12 -0.81 1.68
N LEU A 24 9.10 -1.51 1.22
CA LEU A 24 7.73 -1.06 1.40
C LEU A 24 7.25 -1.44 2.80
N HIS A 25 6.88 -0.43 3.55
CA HIS A 25 6.29 -0.61 4.88
C HIS A 25 4.86 -0.10 4.88
N TYR A 26 4.06 -0.65 5.75
CA TYR A 26 2.67 -0.24 5.87
C TYR A 26 2.22 -0.35 7.32
N ARG A 27 1.20 0.43 7.64
CA ARG A 27 0.54 0.37 8.94
C ARG A 27 -0.95 0.43 8.69
N ALA A 28 -1.69 -0.52 9.24
CA ALA A 28 -3.12 -0.63 9.01
C ALA A 28 -3.86 -0.88 10.32
N PRO A 29 -5.08 -0.34 10.45
CA PRO A 29 -5.92 -0.69 11.59
C PRO A 29 -6.34 -2.16 11.49
N ARG A 30 -6.75 -2.69 12.62
CA ARG A 30 -7.14 -4.09 12.72
C ARG A 30 -8.29 -4.38 11.75
N GLY A 31 -8.10 -5.42 10.94
CA GLY A 31 -9.12 -5.85 9.99
C GLY A 31 -9.16 -5.09 8.67
N ALA A 32 -8.38 -4.01 8.54
CA ALA A 32 -8.37 -3.24 7.30
C ALA A 32 -7.55 -3.91 6.20
N LEU A 33 -6.49 -4.60 6.57
CA LEU A 33 -5.60 -5.23 5.61
C LEU A 33 -5.99 -6.69 5.40
N THR A 34 -6.85 -6.93 4.41
CA THR A 34 -7.29 -8.26 4.05
C THR A 34 -6.22 -8.99 3.25
N TYR A 35 -6.41 -10.30 3.06
CA TYR A 35 -5.50 -11.10 2.23
C TYR A 35 -5.38 -10.52 0.82
N ASP A 36 -6.53 -10.18 0.22
CA ASP A 36 -6.53 -9.60 -1.13
C ASP A 36 -5.74 -8.30 -1.19
N ARG A 37 -5.86 -7.47 -0.17
CA ARG A 37 -5.12 -6.21 -0.11
C ARG A 37 -3.63 -6.43 0.06
N LYS A 38 -3.25 -7.42 0.86
CA LYS A 38 -1.83 -7.78 1.00
C LYS A 38 -1.25 -8.24 -0.33
N GLU A 39 -1.99 -9.05 -1.06
CA GLU A 39 -1.55 -9.52 -2.37
C GLU A 39 -1.43 -8.37 -3.37
N ALA A 40 -2.36 -7.42 -3.30
CA ALA A 40 -2.31 -6.24 -4.16
C ALA A 40 -1.06 -5.41 -3.87
N LEU A 41 -0.70 -5.25 -2.59
CA LEU A 41 0.52 -4.53 -2.21
C LEU A 41 1.76 -5.23 -2.75
N ARG A 42 1.80 -6.55 -2.63
CA ARG A 42 2.94 -7.33 -3.10
C ARG A 42 3.07 -7.24 -4.61
N ALA A 43 1.95 -7.32 -5.32
CA ALA A 43 1.95 -7.28 -6.78
C ALA A 43 2.41 -5.94 -7.33
N ARG A 44 2.16 -4.85 -6.58
CA ARG A 44 2.51 -3.50 -7.02
C ARG A 44 3.66 -2.90 -6.22
N LYS A 45 4.44 -3.74 -5.54
CA LYS A 45 5.52 -3.27 -4.67
C LYS A 45 6.48 -2.32 -5.38
N GLN A 46 6.93 -2.68 -6.58
CA GLN A 46 7.88 -1.85 -7.33
C GLN A 46 7.30 -0.49 -7.68
N GLU A 47 6.06 -0.48 -8.16
CA GLU A 47 5.39 0.77 -8.49
C GLU A 47 5.21 1.65 -7.25
N LEU A 48 4.85 1.04 -6.13
CA LEU A 48 4.67 1.76 -4.87
C LEU A 48 5.98 2.37 -4.38
N LEU A 49 7.06 1.61 -4.45
CA LEU A 49 8.36 2.12 -4.01
C LEU A 49 8.81 3.30 -4.88
N THR A 50 8.52 3.26 -6.16
CA THR A 50 8.85 4.36 -7.06
C THR A 50 7.98 5.59 -6.78
N TYR A 51 6.70 5.37 -6.48
CA TYR A 51 5.76 6.44 -6.20
C TYR A 51 6.01 7.12 -4.85
N LEU A 52 6.32 6.32 -3.85
CA LEU A 52 6.56 6.81 -2.50
C LEU A 52 8.01 7.29 -2.34
#